data_60834b57131b3c2c04e49684e1064a23
#
_entry.id   60834b57131b3c2c04e49684e1064a23
#
_cell.length_a   1.000
_cell.length_b   1.000
_cell.length_c   1.000
_cell.angle_alpha   90.00
_cell.angle_beta   90.00
_cell.angle_gamma   90.00
#
_symmetry.space_group_name_H-M   'P 1'
#
loop_
_entity.id
_entity.type
_entity.pdbx_description
1 polymer ?
#
loop_
_entity_poly.entity_id
_entity_poly.type
_entity_poly.pdbx_seq_one_letter_code
_entity_poly.pdbx_strand_id
1 'polypeptide(L)'
;MSPAVAAPDMDDIMAAEARLAGLALRTPLVRLNYPDTPAEIYLKLENLQPVGSFKIRSMGNILRSADPQKLRSGVYTASSGNSGYALAWLAQRMGIPATVYVPENAPAGKRALISHTGAQIKALPYADWWDVICNHSASGEQGLYIDAVCDPAAIAGNATIGLEILHDLPQVDTIVVPFGGGGVSCGIAAAVGLLKPGTRVLAAECEMSTPFTSARAAGQAVAVENRKSFISGIGASTVLPEMWPLVKRLLSGSVVSPLNAIADAIRILFECNRVVAEGAGATALAGALTVQASGPVVCVITGGNIDKAHMMAILRGGVPVAA
;
A
#
# COMPACT_ATOMS: atom_id res chain seq x y z
N MET A 1 -18.15 -16.66 -6.97
CA MET A 1 -16.73 -16.22 -6.81
C MET A 1 -16.50 -15.03 -7.73
N SER A 2 -15.97 -13.95 -7.22
CA SER A 2 -15.59 -12.82 -8.06
C SER A 2 -14.55 -13.26 -9.11
N PRO A 3 -14.57 -12.68 -10.33
CA PRO A 3 -13.58 -13.02 -11.35
C PRO A 3 -12.17 -12.64 -10.88
N ALA A 4 -11.16 -13.38 -11.37
CA ALA A 4 -9.76 -13.09 -11.07
C ALA A 4 -9.39 -11.69 -11.59
N VAL A 5 -8.63 -10.95 -10.79
CA VAL A 5 -8.16 -9.61 -11.16
C VAL A 5 -7.11 -9.71 -12.26
N ALA A 6 -7.29 -8.93 -13.33
CA ALA A 6 -6.35 -8.86 -14.45
C ALA A 6 -5.17 -7.91 -14.13
N ALA A 7 -4.00 -8.22 -14.69
CA ALA A 7 -2.89 -7.27 -14.69
C ALA A 7 -3.19 -6.13 -15.66
N PRO A 8 -2.84 -4.88 -15.35
CA PRO A 8 -2.91 -3.81 -16.32
C PRO A 8 -1.90 -4.06 -17.45
N ASP A 9 -2.28 -3.71 -18.67
CA ASP A 9 -1.35 -3.62 -19.80
C ASP A 9 -0.67 -2.24 -19.85
N MET A 10 0.13 -2.00 -20.89
CA MET A 10 0.87 -0.75 -21.01
C MET A 10 -0.05 0.45 -21.27
N ASP A 11 -1.13 0.26 -22.02
CA ASP A 11 -2.09 1.33 -22.32
C ASP A 11 -2.84 1.74 -21.04
N ASP A 12 -3.23 0.79 -20.21
CA ASP A 12 -3.82 1.03 -18.88
C ASP A 12 -2.89 1.86 -17.99
N ILE A 13 -1.59 1.50 -17.97
CA ILE A 13 -0.59 2.16 -17.13
C ILE A 13 -0.31 3.58 -17.62
N MET A 14 -0.16 3.79 -18.91
CA MET A 14 0.04 5.11 -19.49
C MET A 14 -1.18 6.01 -19.35
N ALA A 15 -2.38 5.44 -19.47
CA ALA A 15 -3.61 6.17 -19.19
C ALA A 15 -3.72 6.56 -17.72
N ALA A 16 -3.28 5.69 -16.79
CA ALA A 16 -3.22 5.99 -15.36
C ALA A 16 -2.20 7.10 -15.08
N GLU A 17 -1.01 7.07 -15.68
CA GLU A 17 -0.02 8.14 -15.54
C GLU A 17 -0.58 9.49 -15.99
N ALA A 18 -1.23 9.54 -17.15
CA ALA A 18 -1.87 10.75 -17.64
C ALA A 18 -2.97 11.26 -16.71
N ARG A 19 -3.83 10.37 -16.18
CA ARG A 19 -4.87 10.74 -15.21
C ARG A 19 -4.29 11.24 -13.89
N LEU A 20 -3.14 10.74 -13.46
CA LEU A 20 -2.49 11.13 -12.21
C LEU A 20 -1.66 12.41 -12.30
N ALA A 21 -1.42 12.92 -13.49
CA ALA A 21 -0.71 14.18 -13.70
C ALA A 21 -1.37 15.34 -12.92
N GLY A 22 -0.56 16.09 -12.16
CA GLY A 22 -1.01 17.19 -11.31
C GLY A 22 -1.79 16.75 -10.06
N LEU A 23 -1.93 15.44 -9.82
CA LEU A 23 -2.57 14.88 -8.64
C LEU A 23 -1.58 14.16 -7.74
N ALA A 24 -0.91 13.16 -8.27
CA ALA A 24 0.17 12.46 -7.59
C ALA A 24 1.52 13.10 -7.96
N LEU A 25 2.43 13.13 -7.00
CA LEU A 25 3.79 13.58 -7.23
C LEU A 25 4.61 12.44 -7.85
N ARG A 26 5.49 12.79 -8.78
CA ARG A 26 6.63 11.91 -9.08
C ARG A 26 7.58 12.00 -7.90
N THR A 27 7.52 10.99 -7.04
CA THR A 27 8.30 10.99 -5.81
C THR A 27 9.77 10.70 -6.08
N PRO A 28 10.71 11.26 -5.30
CA PRO A 28 12.13 11.01 -5.52
C PRO A 28 12.51 9.55 -5.25
N LEU A 29 13.50 9.08 -5.98
CA LEU A 29 14.27 7.87 -5.71
C LEU A 29 15.63 8.29 -5.16
N VAL A 30 15.90 7.98 -3.89
CA VAL A 30 17.13 8.43 -3.21
C VAL A 30 17.92 7.22 -2.68
N ARG A 31 19.24 7.33 -2.67
CA ARG A 31 20.10 6.29 -2.07
C ARG A 31 19.93 6.25 -0.55
N LEU A 32 19.93 5.06 0.02
CA LEU A 32 19.97 4.88 1.47
C LEU A 32 21.36 5.28 2.00
N ASN A 33 21.41 6.21 2.97
CA ASN A 33 22.64 6.67 3.63
C ASN A 33 22.94 5.83 4.89
N TYR A 34 22.92 4.52 4.77
CA TYR A 34 23.22 3.59 5.85
C TYR A 34 24.37 2.67 5.42
N PRO A 35 25.44 2.53 6.24
CA PRO A 35 26.58 1.71 5.89
C PRO A 35 26.25 0.21 5.99
N ASP A 36 27.12 -0.62 5.43
CA ASP A 36 27.14 -2.07 5.60
C ASP A 36 25.84 -2.76 5.16
N THR A 37 25.26 -2.29 4.05
CA THR A 37 24.08 -2.93 3.44
C THR A 37 24.48 -4.11 2.54
N PRO A 38 23.65 -5.15 2.42
CA PRO A 38 23.95 -6.33 1.59
C PRO A 38 23.96 -6.03 0.09
N ALA A 39 23.41 -4.89 -0.30
CA ALA A 39 23.36 -4.39 -1.67
C ALA A 39 23.29 -2.86 -1.68
N GLU A 40 23.41 -2.23 -2.85
CA GLU A 40 23.12 -0.81 -2.98
C GLU A 40 21.60 -0.60 -2.90
N ILE A 41 21.13 0.07 -1.82
CA ILE A 41 19.70 0.25 -1.55
C ILE A 41 19.25 1.67 -1.90
N TYR A 42 18.11 1.77 -2.60
CA TYR A 42 17.42 3.00 -2.93
C TYR A 42 16.01 3.02 -2.31
N LEU A 43 15.50 4.20 -2.01
CA LEU A 43 14.23 4.46 -1.37
C LEU A 43 13.31 5.20 -2.36
N LYS A 44 12.20 4.58 -2.78
CA LYS A 44 11.12 5.26 -3.52
C LYS A 44 10.15 5.86 -2.51
N LEU A 45 10.15 7.19 -2.40
CA LEU A 45 9.57 7.90 -1.27
C LEU A 45 8.07 8.23 -1.45
N GLU A 46 7.21 7.22 -1.54
CA GLU A 46 5.74 7.39 -1.66
C GLU A 46 5.10 7.98 -0.39
N ASN A 47 5.82 8.03 0.72
CA ASN A 47 5.43 8.77 1.93
C ASN A 47 5.38 10.30 1.73
N LEU A 48 5.98 10.82 0.66
CA LEU A 48 5.97 12.25 0.32
C LEU A 48 4.76 12.68 -0.53
N GLN A 49 3.88 11.75 -0.88
CA GLN A 49 2.65 12.07 -1.57
C GLN A 49 1.77 13.02 -0.72
N PRO A 50 0.90 13.86 -1.34
CA PRO A 50 0.05 14.85 -0.62
C PRO A 50 -0.76 14.27 0.53
N VAL A 51 -1.16 13.00 0.45
CA VAL A 51 -1.88 12.29 1.52
C VAL A 51 -0.95 11.45 2.41
N GLY A 52 0.36 11.66 2.32
CA GLY A 52 1.37 10.91 3.08
C GLY A 52 1.50 9.43 2.70
N SER A 53 0.98 9.00 1.56
CA SER A 53 1.07 7.61 1.09
C SER A 53 0.77 7.45 -0.40
N PHE A 54 1.23 6.32 -0.98
CA PHE A 54 0.97 5.92 -2.37
C PHE A 54 -0.52 5.83 -2.74
N LYS A 55 -1.41 5.80 -1.75
CA LYS A 55 -2.85 5.59 -1.96
C LYS A 55 -3.51 6.65 -2.82
N ILE A 56 -2.90 7.82 -2.96
CA ILE A 56 -3.34 8.83 -3.91
C ILE A 56 -3.33 8.33 -5.35
N ARG A 57 -2.41 7.42 -5.71
CA ARG A 57 -2.31 6.85 -7.06
C ARG A 57 -3.46 5.90 -7.36
N SER A 58 -3.71 4.94 -6.48
CA SER A 58 -4.82 4.01 -6.64
C SER A 58 -6.18 4.73 -6.62
N MET A 59 -6.45 5.48 -5.56
CA MET A 59 -7.71 6.19 -5.40
C MET A 59 -7.92 7.26 -6.48
N GLY A 60 -6.87 7.99 -6.82
CA GLY A 60 -6.92 9.04 -7.85
C GLY A 60 -7.21 8.48 -9.24
N ASN A 61 -6.59 7.35 -9.62
CA ASN A 61 -6.86 6.74 -10.91
C ASN A 61 -8.29 6.16 -10.98
N ILE A 62 -8.78 5.50 -9.92
CA ILE A 62 -10.17 5.03 -9.86
C ILE A 62 -11.14 6.19 -10.07
N LEU A 63 -11.02 7.25 -9.26
CA LEU A 63 -11.95 8.37 -9.33
C LEU A 63 -11.91 9.11 -10.67
N ARG A 64 -10.73 9.26 -11.28
CA ARG A 64 -10.57 9.93 -12.58
C ARG A 64 -10.93 9.05 -13.79
N SER A 65 -11.03 7.73 -13.61
CA SER A 65 -11.50 6.81 -14.64
C SER A 65 -12.99 6.46 -14.51
N ALA A 66 -13.60 6.72 -13.34
CA ALA A 66 -14.99 6.42 -13.10
C ALA A 66 -15.94 7.30 -13.92
N ASP A 67 -17.09 6.72 -14.29
CA ASP A 67 -18.18 7.48 -14.91
C ASP A 67 -18.64 8.62 -13.99
N PRO A 68 -18.60 9.90 -14.46
CA PRO A 68 -19.04 11.04 -13.65
C PRO A 68 -20.48 10.92 -13.14
N GLN A 69 -21.35 10.19 -13.82
CA GLN A 69 -22.73 9.98 -13.36
C GLN A 69 -22.76 9.11 -12.09
N LYS A 70 -21.92 8.07 -12.03
CA LYS A 70 -21.82 7.21 -10.85
C LYS A 70 -21.24 7.94 -9.64
N LEU A 71 -20.37 8.93 -9.86
CA LEU A 71 -19.77 9.73 -8.78
C LEU A 71 -20.78 10.70 -8.13
N ARG A 72 -21.86 11.06 -8.80
CA ARG A 72 -22.88 12.00 -8.26
C ARG A 72 -23.57 11.49 -7.01
N SER A 73 -23.76 10.19 -6.88
CA SER A 73 -24.34 9.58 -5.69
C SER A 73 -23.36 9.47 -4.52
N GLY A 74 -22.12 9.96 -4.71
CA GLY A 74 -21.05 9.85 -3.75
C GLY A 74 -20.22 8.59 -3.92
N VAL A 75 -19.18 8.51 -3.10
CA VAL A 75 -18.23 7.37 -3.08
C VAL A 75 -18.04 6.87 -1.66
N TYR A 76 -17.75 5.59 -1.51
CA TYR A 76 -17.44 5.05 -0.19
C TYR A 76 -16.38 3.94 -0.25
N THR A 77 -15.73 3.71 0.88
CA THR A 77 -14.77 2.61 1.07
C THR A 77 -14.77 2.14 2.51
N ALA A 78 -14.28 0.93 2.73
CA ALA A 78 -14.04 0.41 4.08
C ALA A 78 -12.53 0.42 4.37
N SER A 79 -12.08 1.40 5.17
CA SER A 79 -10.66 1.53 5.54
C SER A 79 -10.47 2.51 6.68
N SER A 80 -9.80 2.09 7.74
CA SER A 80 -9.39 2.97 8.85
C SER A 80 -8.03 3.65 8.63
N GLY A 81 -7.39 3.43 7.48
CA GLY A 81 -6.01 3.87 7.22
C GLY A 81 -5.87 4.78 5.99
N ASN A 82 -4.74 4.64 5.34
CA ASN A 82 -4.34 5.48 4.19
C ASN A 82 -5.33 5.49 3.02
N SER A 83 -6.05 4.36 2.78
CA SER A 83 -7.05 4.31 1.70
C SER A 83 -8.25 5.20 2.00
N GLY A 84 -8.80 5.12 3.22
CA GLY A 84 -9.92 5.97 3.63
C GLY A 84 -9.57 7.45 3.61
N TYR A 85 -8.38 7.82 4.10
CA TYR A 85 -7.91 9.20 4.07
C TYR A 85 -7.69 9.69 2.63
N ALA A 86 -7.06 8.89 1.77
CA ALA A 86 -6.83 9.28 0.39
C ALA A 86 -8.14 9.47 -0.39
N LEU A 87 -9.12 8.55 -0.21
CA LEU A 87 -10.45 8.72 -0.81
C LEU A 87 -11.12 10.00 -0.34
N ALA A 88 -11.17 10.22 0.96
CA ALA A 88 -11.81 11.39 1.57
C ALA A 88 -11.19 12.72 1.10
N TRP A 89 -9.86 12.78 1.05
CA TRP A 89 -9.11 13.95 0.57
C TRP A 89 -9.37 14.24 -0.92
N LEU A 90 -9.38 13.20 -1.75
CA LEU A 90 -9.65 13.33 -3.19
C LEU A 90 -11.10 13.73 -3.45
N ALA A 91 -12.05 13.09 -2.78
CA ALA A 91 -13.48 13.38 -2.92
C ALA A 91 -13.78 14.84 -2.54
N GLN A 92 -13.19 15.36 -1.44
CA GLN A 92 -13.28 16.77 -1.07
C GLN A 92 -12.83 17.70 -2.20
N ARG A 93 -11.67 17.43 -2.82
CA ARG A 93 -11.13 18.24 -3.91
C ARG A 93 -11.93 18.16 -5.20
N MET A 94 -12.63 17.06 -5.41
CA MET A 94 -13.52 16.86 -6.57
C MET A 94 -14.96 17.27 -6.32
N GLY A 95 -15.30 17.71 -5.09
CA GLY A 95 -16.68 18.06 -4.71
C GLY A 95 -17.63 16.87 -4.68
N ILE A 96 -17.14 15.66 -4.39
CA ILE A 96 -17.88 14.40 -4.36
C ILE A 96 -18.21 14.06 -2.89
N PRO A 97 -19.46 13.73 -2.52
CA PRO A 97 -19.77 13.21 -1.20
C PRO A 97 -19.00 11.91 -0.93
N ALA A 98 -18.40 11.77 0.26
CA ALA A 98 -17.63 10.58 0.59
C ALA A 98 -18.03 10.02 1.95
N THR A 99 -18.13 8.69 2.04
CA THR A 99 -18.33 7.94 3.28
C THR A 99 -17.17 6.97 3.48
N VAL A 100 -16.61 6.95 4.69
CA VAL A 100 -15.55 6.00 5.05
C VAL A 100 -16.04 5.14 6.20
N TYR A 101 -16.16 3.85 5.94
CA TYR A 101 -16.45 2.84 6.95
C TYR A 101 -15.18 2.46 7.69
N VAL A 102 -15.20 2.55 9.02
CA VAL A 102 -14.06 2.24 9.88
C VAL A 102 -14.50 1.23 10.95
N PRO A 103 -13.61 0.36 11.43
CA PRO A 103 -13.93 -0.44 12.60
C PRO A 103 -14.06 0.47 13.84
N GLU A 104 -14.95 0.12 14.79
CA GLU A 104 -15.22 0.92 16.00
C GLU A 104 -13.95 1.25 16.80
N ASN A 105 -12.98 0.33 16.80
CA ASN A 105 -11.68 0.49 17.47
C ASN A 105 -10.61 1.19 16.61
N ALA A 106 -11.00 1.82 15.51
CA ALA A 106 -10.04 2.56 14.68
C ALA A 106 -9.37 3.70 15.46
N PRO A 107 -8.03 3.87 15.35
CA PRO A 107 -7.29 4.90 16.08
C PRO A 107 -7.85 6.31 15.85
N ALA A 108 -7.99 7.08 16.94
CA ALA A 108 -8.58 8.42 16.92
C ALA A 108 -7.84 9.37 15.96
N GLY A 109 -6.50 9.31 15.90
CA GLY A 109 -5.69 10.14 14.99
C GLY A 109 -6.02 9.90 13.51
N LYS A 110 -6.24 8.65 13.11
CA LYS A 110 -6.62 8.32 11.73
C LYS A 110 -8.04 8.77 11.39
N ARG A 111 -8.98 8.61 12.34
CA ARG A 111 -10.36 9.13 12.16
C ARG A 111 -10.36 10.65 12.04
N ALA A 112 -9.54 11.34 12.83
CA ALA A 112 -9.41 12.80 12.75
C ALA A 112 -8.95 13.29 11.38
N LEU A 113 -7.96 12.63 10.76
CA LEU A 113 -7.50 12.97 9.40
C LEU A 113 -8.63 12.86 8.36
N ILE A 114 -9.45 11.80 8.46
CA ILE A 114 -10.61 11.62 7.57
C ILE A 114 -11.67 12.71 7.85
N SER A 115 -12.00 12.96 9.12
CA SER A 115 -13.00 13.98 9.50
C SER A 115 -12.67 15.38 9.00
N HIS A 116 -11.39 15.77 9.01
CA HIS A 116 -10.93 17.07 8.53
C HIS A 116 -11.19 17.32 7.04
N THR A 117 -11.43 16.26 6.26
CA THR A 117 -11.79 16.37 4.83
C THR A 117 -13.29 16.63 4.62
N GLY A 118 -14.12 16.58 5.65
CA GLY A 118 -15.57 16.67 5.54
C GLY A 118 -16.26 15.38 5.13
N ALA A 119 -15.53 14.26 4.97
CA ALA A 119 -16.12 12.97 4.68
C ALA A 119 -16.89 12.42 5.89
N GLN A 120 -17.99 11.71 5.63
CA GLN A 120 -18.75 11.02 6.66
C GLN A 120 -17.96 9.78 7.12
N ILE A 121 -17.86 9.60 8.45
CA ILE A 121 -17.29 8.38 9.03
C ILE A 121 -18.45 7.55 9.60
N LYS A 122 -18.51 6.28 9.21
CA LYS A 122 -19.42 5.29 9.79
C LYS A 122 -18.60 4.20 10.49
N ALA A 123 -18.73 4.12 11.81
CA ALA A 123 -18.06 3.09 12.61
C ALA A 123 -18.92 1.83 12.63
N LEU A 124 -18.30 0.66 12.40
CA LEU A 124 -18.94 -0.65 12.41
C LEU A 124 -18.19 -1.61 13.36
N PRO A 125 -18.88 -2.61 13.92
CA PRO A 125 -18.23 -3.78 14.50
C PRO A 125 -17.25 -4.38 13.49
N TYR A 126 -16.14 -4.95 13.99
CA TYR A 126 -15.06 -5.42 13.10
C TYR A 126 -15.54 -6.44 12.04
N ALA A 127 -16.45 -7.35 12.42
CA ALA A 127 -17.00 -8.34 11.50
C ALA A 127 -17.78 -7.69 10.35
N ASP A 128 -18.67 -6.75 10.68
CA ASP A 128 -19.49 -6.05 9.68
C ASP A 128 -18.61 -5.17 8.76
N TRP A 129 -17.59 -4.54 9.33
CA TRP A 129 -16.60 -3.78 8.56
C TRP A 129 -15.82 -4.68 7.59
N TRP A 130 -15.43 -5.89 8.04
CA TRP A 130 -14.73 -6.86 7.19
C TRP A 130 -15.64 -7.39 6.08
N ASP A 131 -16.93 -7.58 6.38
CA ASP A 131 -17.92 -7.98 5.37
C ASP A 131 -18.09 -6.94 4.26
N VAL A 132 -18.01 -5.63 4.57
CA VAL A 132 -18.01 -4.58 3.53
C VAL A 132 -16.82 -4.73 2.59
N ILE A 133 -15.64 -5.10 3.11
CA ILE A 133 -14.44 -5.34 2.29
C ILE A 133 -14.63 -6.57 1.39
N CYS A 134 -15.09 -7.68 1.97
CA CYS A 134 -15.24 -8.95 1.25
C CYS A 134 -16.35 -8.91 0.19
N ASN A 135 -17.43 -8.18 0.48
CA ASN A 135 -18.59 -8.10 -0.42
C ASN A 135 -18.52 -6.91 -1.39
N HIS A 136 -17.50 -6.05 -1.27
CA HIS A 136 -17.34 -4.80 -2.05
C HIS A 136 -18.60 -3.92 -2.00
N SER A 137 -19.35 -3.99 -0.89
CA SER A 137 -20.63 -3.27 -0.74
C SER A 137 -20.98 -3.10 0.73
N ALA A 138 -21.70 -2.01 1.04
CA ALA A 138 -22.32 -1.76 2.33
C ALA A 138 -23.84 -1.64 2.16
N SER A 139 -24.60 -2.27 3.05
CA SER A 139 -26.07 -2.23 3.00
C SER A 139 -26.60 -0.80 3.11
N GLY A 140 -27.51 -0.44 2.20
CA GLY A 140 -28.15 0.87 2.18
C GLY A 140 -27.33 2.01 1.58
N GLU A 141 -26.08 1.76 1.13
CA GLU A 141 -25.29 2.76 0.41
C GLU A 141 -25.72 2.86 -1.06
N GLN A 142 -25.83 4.11 -1.54
CA GLN A 142 -26.16 4.44 -2.91
C GLN A 142 -24.94 4.86 -3.73
N GLY A 143 -23.83 5.17 -3.06
CA GLY A 143 -22.58 5.60 -3.68
C GLY A 143 -21.81 4.49 -4.38
N LEU A 144 -20.77 4.86 -5.11
CA LEU A 144 -19.85 3.92 -5.73
C LEU A 144 -18.86 3.40 -4.68
N TYR A 145 -18.78 2.08 -4.51
CA TYR A 145 -17.73 1.45 -3.69
C TYR A 145 -16.38 1.61 -4.39
N ILE A 146 -15.38 2.08 -3.64
CA ILE A 146 -14.00 2.26 -4.14
C ILE A 146 -13.11 1.21 -3.50
N ASP A 147 -12.66 0.26 -4.31
CA ASP A 147 -11.77 -0.82 -3.91
C ASP A 147 -10.31 -0.47 -4.18
N ALA A 148 -9.55 -0.25 -3.12
CA ALA A 148 -8.13 0.09 -3.20
C ALA A 148 -7.21 -1.09 -3.54
N VAL A 149 -7.74 -2.32 -3.65
CA VAL A 149 -6.95 -3.56 -3.77
C VAL A 149 -7.24 -4.29 -5.07
N CYS A 150 -8.49 -4.62 -5.33
CA CYS A 150 -8.89 -5.49 -6.44
C CYS A 150 -9.32 -4.72 -7.70
N ASP A 151 -9.60 -3.43 -7.60
CA ASP A 151 -9.98 -2.63 -8.78
C ASP A 151 -8.81 -2.55 -9.78
N PRO A 152 -9.00 -2.96 -11.06
CA PRO A 152 -7.96 -2.84 -12.08
C PRO A 152 -7.40 -1.41 -12.23
N ALA A 153 -8.24 -0.39 -12.08
CA ALA A 153 -7.78 0.99 -12.10
C ALA A 153 -6.89 1.34 -10.89
N ALA A 154 -7.14 0.74 -9.71
CA ALA A 154 -6.23 0.88 -8.58
C ALA A 154 -4.85 0.31 -8.88
N ILE A 155 -4.81 -0.88 -9.47
CA ILE A 155 -3.55 -1.56 -9.81
C ILE A 155 -2.79 -0.79 -10.89
N ALA A 156 -3.47 -0.31 -11.94
CA ALA A 156 -2.86 0.53 -12.98
C ALA A 156 -2.31 1.84 -12.41
N GLY A 157 -3.03 2.50 -11.50
CA GLY A 157 -2.53 3.68 -10.80
C GLY A 157 -1.26 3.40 -9.99
N ASN A 158 -1.21 2.28 -9.30
CA ASN A 158 -0.03 1.84 -8.54
C ASN A 158 1.15 1.44 -9.45
N ALA A 159 0.88 0.96 -10.66
CA ALA A 159 1.90 0.57 -11.64
C ALA A 159 2.79 1.76 -12.07
N THR A 160 2.27 2.98 -11.99
CA THR A 160 3.03 4.20 -12.28
C THR A 160 4.26 4.37 -11.37
N ILE A 161 4.26 3.79 -10.16
CA ILE A 161 5.44 3.73 -9.29
C ILE A 161 6.56 2.91 -9.96
N GLY A 162 6.19 1.78 -10.57
CA GLY A 162 7.13 0.92 -11.31
C GLY A 162 7.74 1.63 -12.52
N LEU A 163 6.94 2.40 -13.28
CA LEU A 163 7.44 3.23 -14.38
C LEU A 163 8.50 4.22 -13.90
N GLU A 164 8.20 4.96 -12.83
CA GLU A 164 9.11 5.94 -12.26
C GLU A 164 10.41 5.29 -11.77
N ILE A 165 10.33 4.13 -11.09
CA ILE A 165 11.52 3.40 -10.63
C ILE A 165 12.40 2.99 -11.81
N LEU A 166 11.83 2.40 -12.86
CA LEU A 166 12.58 1.94 -14.02
C LEU A 166 13.20 3.10 -14.82
N HIS A 167 12.53 4.25 -14.86
CA HIS A 167 13.08 5.46 -15.47
C HIS A 167 14.26 6.01 -14.68
N ASP A 168 14.16 6.06 -13.32
CA ASP A 168 15.16 6.68 -12.47
C ASP A 168 16.35 5.73 -12.18
N LEU A 169 16.12 4.42 -12.22
CA LEU A 169 17.13 3.39 -11.98
C LEU A 169 16.97 2.20 -12.94
N PRO A 170 17.33 2.36 -14.24
CA PRO A 170 17.15 1.30 -15.24
C PRO A 170 17.86 -0.02 -14.91
N GLN A 171 18.91 0.01 -14.09
CA GLN A 171 19.68 -1.17 -13.68
C GLN A 171 19.13 -1.86 -12.42
N VAL A 172 17.95 -1.47 -11.88
CA VAL A 172 17.38 -2.10 -10.69
C VAL A 172 17.30 -3.62 -10.85
N ASP A 173 17.76 -4.37 -9.85
CA ASP A 173 17.73 -5.83 -9.79
C ASP A 173 16.50 -6.34 -9.03
N THR A 174 16.21 -5.72 -7.89
CA THR A 174 15.14 -6.15 -7.00
C THR A 174 14.35 -4.96 -6.48
N ILE A 175 13.03 -5.08 -6.44
CA ILE A 175 12.14 -4.10 -5.82
C ILE A 175 11.43 -4.78 -4.65
N VAL A 176 11.55 -4.23 -3.45
CA VAL A 176 10.91 -4.73 -2.24
C VAL A 176 9.71 -3.82 -1.92
N VAL A 177 8.52 -4.42 -1.87
CA VAL A 177 7.25 -3.70 -1.76
C VAL A 177 6.45 -4.24 -0.59
N PRO A 178 5.98 -3.40 0.36
CA PRO A 178 5.12 -3.85 1.44
C PRO A 178 3.87 -4.54 0.92
N PHE A 179 3.50 -5.68 1.54
CA PHE A 179 2.36 -6.48 1.12
C PHE A 179 1.22 -6.44 2.13
N GLY A 180 0.10 -5.88 1.72
CA GLY A 180 -1.18 -5.99 2.40
C GLY A 180 -2.15 -6.87 1.58
N GLY A 181 -2.97 -6.25 0.73
CA GLY A 181 -3.83 -6.96 -0.22
C GLY A 181 -3.20 -7.27 -1.59
N GLY A 182 -1.96 -6.81 -1.85
CA GLY A 182 -1.26 -7.08 -3.12
C GLY A 182 -1.39 -6.00 -4.19
N GLY A 183 -2.31 -5.04 -4.08
CA GLY A 183 -2.59 -4.07 -5.16
C GLY A 183 -1.37 -3.23 -5.59
N VAL A 184 -0.54 -2.75 -4.66
CA VAL A 184 0.66 -1.97 -4.99
C VAL A 184 1.78 -2.85 -5.53
N SER A 185 2.03 -3.98 -4.91
CA SER A 185 3.09 -4.90 -5.35
C SER A 185 2.79 -5.49 -6.73
N CYS A 186 1.52 -5.84 -7.02
CA CYS A 186 1.11 -6.30 -8.35
C CYS A 186 1.14 -5.18 -9.40
N GLY A 187 0.77 -3.96 -9.04
CA GLY A 187 0.88 -2.82 -9.97
C GLY A 187 2.34 -2.59 -10.38
N ILE A 188 3.24 -2.47 -9.42
CA ILE A 188 4.68 -2.31 -9.70
C ILE A 188 5.21 -3.50 -10.51
N ALA A 189 4.86 -4.73 -10.12
CA ALA A 189 5.31 -5.93 -10.82
C ALA A 189 4.78 -6.05 -12.25
N ALA A 190 3.57 -5.55 -12.53
CA ALA A 190 3.02 -5.49 -13.89
C ALA A 190 3.85 -4.56 -14.79
N ALA A 191 4.12 -3.33 -14.34
CA ALA A 191 4.96 -2.40 -15.08
C ALA A 191 6.38 -2.96 -15.32
N VAL A 192 6.96 -3.54 -14.28
CA VAL A 192 8.28 -4.17 -14.33
C VAL A 192 8.30 -5.34 -15.29
N GLY A 193 7.30 -6.23 -15.24
CA GLY A 193 7.22 -7.39 -16.12
C GLY A 193 7.09 -7.05 -17.59
N LEU A 194 6.45 -5.90 -17.92
CA LEU A 194 6.30 -5.40 -19.28
C LEU A 194 7.59 -4.74 -19.81
N LEU A 195 8.30 -3.98 -18.98
CA LEU A 195 9.40 -3.12 -19.42
C LEU A 195 10.78 -3.71 -19.16
N LYS A 196 10.95 -4.47 -18.08
CA LYS A 196 12.21 -5.07 -17.68
C LYS A 196 11.98 -6.46 -17.07
N PRO A 197 11.59 -7.45 -17.89
CA PRO A 197 11.45 -8.83 -17.41
C PRO A 197 12.79 -9.32 -16.86
N GLY A 198 12.76 -9.94 -15.67
CA GLY A 198 13.96 -10.35 -14.95
C GLY A 198 14.24 -9.54 -13.68
N THR A 199 13.74 -8.32 -13.55
CA THR A 199 13.75 -7.62 -12.26
C THR A 199 12.81 -8.32 -11.28
N ARG A 200 13.31 -8.65 -10.10
CA ARG A 200 12.50 -9.32 -9.06
C ARG A 200 11.64 -8.31 -8.31
N VAL A 201 10.38 -8.65 -8.08
CA VAL A 201 9.52 -7.89 -7.17
C VAL A 201 9.15 -8.79 -5.99
N LEU A 202 9.61 -8.42 -4.79
CA LEU A 202 9.42 -9.16 -3.56
C LEU A 202 8.36 -8.50 -2.68
N ALA A 203 7.44 -9.31 -2.16
CA ALA A 203 6.50 -8.89 -1.14
C ALA A 203 7.21 -8.80 0.22
N ALA A 204 7.14 -7.65 0.89
CA ALA A 204 7.63 -7.50 2.26
C ALA A 204 6.45 -7.63 3.24
N GLU A 205 6.54 -8.60 4.13
CA GLU A 205 5.53 -8.92 5.14
C GLU A 205 6.12 -8.81 6.55
N CYS A 206 5.24 -8.63 7.53
CA CYS A 206 5.59 -8.67 8.95
C CYS A 206 5.27 -10.04 9.54
N GLU A 207 6.10 -10.53 10.45
CA GLU A 207 5.89 -11.78 11.19
C GLU A 207 4.52 -11.89 11.88
N MET A 208 3.84 -10.76 12.10
CA MET A 208 2.53 -10.71 12.75
C MET A 208 1.40 -11.16 11.81
N SER A 209 1.63 -11.14 10.50
CA SER A 209 0.71 -11.63 9.48
C SER A 209 1.45 -11.84 8.14
N THR A 210 1.44 -13.05 7.62
CA THR A 210 2.20 -13.45 6.43
C THR A 210 1.32 -14.12 5.37
N PRO A 211 0.25 -13.44 4.90
CA PRO A 211 -0.74 -14.05 4.01
C PRO A 211 -0.16 -14.52 2.69
N PHE A 212 0.73 -13.75 2.06
CA PHE A 212 1.32 -14.15 0.78
C PHE A 212 2.35 -15.25 0.92
N THR A 213 3.24 -15.17 1.93
CA THR A 213 4.23 -16.23 2.22
C THR A 213 3.52 -17.58 2.46
N SER A 214 2.46 -17.58 3.27
CA SER A 214 1.67 -18.76 3.59
C SER A 214 0.91 -19.28 2.37
N ALA A 215 0.26 -18.40 1.60
CA ALA A 215 -0.45 -18.79 0.39
C ALA A 215 0.49 -19.37 -0.67
N ARG A 216 1.71 -18.81 -0.81
CA ARG A 216 2.73 -19.31 -1.72
C ARG A 216 3.20 -20.72 -1.33
N ALA A 217 3.43 -20.95 -0.04
CA ALA A 217 3.80 -22.26 0.48
C ALA A 217 2.69 -23.31 0.27
N ALA A 218 1.42 -22.90 0.45
CA ALA A 218 0.26 -23.77 0.25
C ALA A 218 -0.17 -23.93 -1.22
N GLY A 219 0.34 -23.09 -2.13
CA GLY A 219 -0.06 -23.07 -3.53
C GLY A 219 -1.47 -22.48 -3.80
N GLN A 220 -2.15 -21.99 -2.75
CA GLN A 220 -3.49 -21.39 -2.77
C GLN A 220 -3.65 -20.34 -1.67
N ALA A 221 -4.65 -19.47 -1.79
CA ALA A 221 -5.00 -18.55 -0.71
C ALA A 221 -5.42 -19.34 0.55
N VAL A 222 -4.80 -19.02 1.68
CA VAL A 222 -5.06 -19.66 2.99
C VAL A 222 -5.27 -18.60 4.05
N ALA A 223 -6.08 -18.91 5.05
CA ALA A 223 -6.22 -18.08 6.23
C ALA A 223 -4.96 -18.14 7.10
N VAL A 224 -4.54 -16.99 7.61
CA VAL A 224 -3.42 -16.84 8.53
C VAL A 224 -3.86 -16.06 9.77
N GLU A 225 -3.15 -16.28 10.86
CA GLU A 225 -3.31 -15.43 12.04
C GLU A 225 -2.85 -14.00 11.70
N ASN A 226 -3.70 -13.01 12.03
CA ASN A 226 -3.36 -11.60 11.93
C ASN A 226 -3.29 -11.02 13.35
N ARG A 227 -2.09 -11.03 13.93
CA ARG A 227 -1.85 -10.55 15.27
C ARG A 227 -1.70 -9.03 15.28
N LYS A 228 -2.31 -8.39 16.25
CA LYS A 228 -2.23 -6.93 16.43
C LYS A 228 -0.78 -6.49 16.67
N SER A 229 -0.41 -5.36 16.04
CA SER A 229 0.89 -4.71 16.21
C SER A 229 0.78 -3.21 15.96
N PHE A 230 1.88 -2.47 16.11
CA PHE A 230 1.95 -1.06 15.74
C PHE A 230 1.90 -0.85 14.22
N ILE A 231 2.04 -1.91 13.43
CA ILE A 231 2.02 -1.84 11.98
C ILE A 231 0.57 -1.88 11.49
N SER A 232 0.19 -0.88 10.74
CA SER A 232 -1.13 -0.80 10.10
C SER A 232 -0.95 -0.54 8.61
N GLY A 233 -1.90 -0.99 7.79
CA GLY A 233 -1.85 -0.81 6.33
C GLY A 233 -1.26 -1.99 5.56
N ILE A 234 -0.61 -2.92 6.25
CA ILE A 234 -0.30 -4.28 5.81
C ILE A 234 -0.80 -5.28 6.86
N GLY A 235 -0.77 -6.57 6.52
CA GLY A 235 -1.30 -7.61 7.41
C GLY A 235 -2.79 -7.82 7.19
N ALA A 236 -3.12 -8.76 6.33
CA ALA A 236 -4.46 -9.29 6.11
C ALA A 236 -4.54 -10.72 6.65
N SER A 237 -5.74 -11.18 6.97
CA SER A 237 -5.94 -12.58 7.42
C SER A 237 -5.88 -13.59 6.28
N THR A 238 -5.83 -13.14 5.03
CA THR A 238 -5.67 -13.97 3.83
C THR A 238 -5.30 -13.10 2.63
N VAL A 239 -4.76 -13.69 1.58
CA VAL A 239 -4.78 -13.08 0.24
C VAL A 239 -6.19 -13.24 -0.30
N LEU A 240 -6.80 -12.17 -0.81
CA LEU A 240 -8.14 -12.23 -1.40
C LEU A 240 -8.15 -13.24 -2.56
N PRO A 241 -9.15 -14.12 -2.64
CA PRO A 241 -9.19 -15.18 -3.66
C PRO A 241 -9.06 -14.66 -5.10
N GLU A 242 -9.67 -13.53 -5.41
CA GLU A 242 -9.60 -12.87 -6.72
C GLU A 242 -8.21 -12.30 -7.04
N MET A 243 -7.43 -11.92 -6.01
CA MET A 243 -6.06 -11.43 -6.16
C MET A 243 -5.03 -12.56 -6.25
N TRP A 244 -5.33 -13.75 -5.75
CA TRP A 244 -4.35 -14.85 -5.68
C TRP A 244 -3.72 -15.22 -7.03
N PRO A 245 -4.47 -15.37 -8.14
CA PRO A 245 -3.87 -15.66 -9.44
C PRO A 245 -2.87 -14.59 -9.89
N LEU A 246 -3.16 -13.33 -9.60
CA LEU A 246 -2.33 -12.20 -9.99
C LEU A 246 -1.04 -12.15 -9.17
N VAL A 247 -1.14 -12.21 -7.83
CA VAL A 247 0.04 -12.17 -6.94
C VAL A 247 0.95 -13.37 -7.16
N LYS A 248 0.38 -14.57 -7.36
CA LYS A 248 1.12 -15.79 -7.65
C LYS A 248 1.95 -15.69 -8.94
N ARG A 249 1.40 -15.04 -9.96
CA ARG A 249 2.03 -14.88 -11.27
C ARG A 249 3.11 -13.80 -11.28
N LEU A 250 2.86 -12.67 -10.63
CA LEU A 250 3.68 -11.47 -10.78
C LEU A 250 4.80 -11.34 -9.73
N LEU A 251 4.60 -11.85 -8.52
CA LEU A 251 5.58 -11.66 -7.45
C LEU A 251 6.62 -12.78 -7.43
N SER A 252 7.89 -12.40 -7.38
CA SER A 252 9.02 -13.32 -7.41
C SER A 252 9.20 -14.09 -6.08
N GLY A 253 8.70 -13.54 -4.97
CA GLY A 253 8.84 -14.11 -3.64
C GLY A 253 8.40 -13.17 -2.56
N SER A 254 8.72 -13.54 -1.32
CA SER A 254 8.48 -12.72 -0.15
C SER A 254 9.67 -12.64 0.78
N VAL A 255 9.70 -11.63 1.60
CA VAL A 255 10.60 -11.48 2.75
C VAL A 255 9.76 -11.11 3.96
N VAL A 256 9.99 -11.80 5.08
CA VAL A 256 9.26 -11.58 6.34
C VAL A 256 10.20 -10.96 7.35
N SER A 257 9.79 -9.86 7.96
CA SER A 257 10.59 -9.14 8.95
C SER A 257 9.92 -9.17 10.33
N PRO A 258 10.69 -9.32 11.42
CA PRO A 258 10.17 -9.21 12.77
C PRO A 258 9.91 -7.73 13.13
N LEU A 259 9.06 -7.51 14.15
CA LEU A 259 8.65 -6.17 14.58
C LEU A 259 9.82 -5.25 14.96
N ASN A 260 10.83 -5.79 15.62
CA ASN A 260 12.02 -5.02 16.02
C ASN A 260 12.82 -4.55 14.79
N ALA A 261 13.01 -5.39 13.77
CA ALA A 261 13.70 -5.00 12.54
C ALA A 261 12.94 -3.90 11.78
N ILE A 262 11.59 -3.92 11.82
CA ILE A 262 10.79 -2.85 11.21
C ILE A 262 10.89 -1.55 12.00
N ALA A 263 10.92 -1.62 13.34
CA ALA A 263 11.16 -0.45 14.19
C ALA A 263 12.59 0.13 13.93
N ASP A 264 13.60 -0.73 13.79
CA ASP A 264 14.95 -0.32 13.42
C ASP A 264 15.00 0.34 12.03
N ALA A 265 14.28 -0.21 11.06
CA ALA A 265 14.16 0.38 9.72
C ALA A 265 13.53 1.79 9.76
N ILE A 266 12.53 2.04 10.62
CA ILE A 266 11.99 3.40 10.83
C ILE A 266 13.06 4.34 11.39
N ARG A 267 13.87 3.90 12.38
CA ARG A 267 14.98 4.70 12.91
C ARG A 267 16.02 5.02 11.83
N ILE A 268 16.44 4.01 11.08
CA ILE A 268 17.42 4.17 9.98
C ILE A 268 16.89 5.19 8.97
N LEU A 269 15.64 5.08 8.52
CA LEU A 269 15.03 6.04 7.61
C LEU A 269 15.06 7.47 8.16
N PHE A 270 14.72 7.63 9.43
CA PHE A 270 14.70 8.94 10.07
C PHE A 270 16.10 9.50 10.29
N GLU A 271 17.01 8.72 10.87
CA GLU A 271 18.34 9.19 11.27
C GLU A 271 19.29 9.36 10.08
N CYS A 272 19.22 8.47 9.10
CA CYS A 272 20.16 8.46 7.98
C CYS A 272 19.67 9.26 6.77
N ASN A 273 18.36 9.24 6.49
CA ASN A 273 17.78 9.90 5.31
C ASN A 273 16.79 11.03 5.63
N ARG A 274 16.46 11.30 6.89
CA ARG A 274 15.44 12.28 7.32
C ARG A 274 14.04 11.94 6.77
N VAL A 275 13.76 10.65 6.59
CA VAL A 275 12.50 10.15 6.06
C VAL A 275 11.60 9.69 7.20
N VAL A 276 10.38 10.21 7.27
CA VAL A 276 9.35 9.73 8.18
C VAL A 276 8.55 8.63 7.49
N ALA A 277 8.62 7.41 8.01
CA ALA A 277 7.86 6.27 7.51
C ALA A 277 6.98 5.66 8.62
N GLU A 278 5.81 5.16 8.25
CA GLU A 278 5.02 4.28 9.10
C GLU A 278 5.52 2.83 9.03
N GLY A 279 5.07 1.96 9.94
CA GLY A 279 5.51 0.56 10.00
C GLY A 279 5.34 -0.17 8.67
N ALA A 280 4.19 -0.01 8.00
CA ALA A 280 3.97 -0.59 6.68
C ALA A 280 5.02 -0.13 5.65
N GLY A 281 5.31 1.18 5.58
CA GLY A 281 6.30 1.73 4.65
C GLY A 281 7.72 1.25 4.94
N ALA A 282 8.10 1.11 6.21
CA ALA A 282 9.43 0.68 6.62
C ALA A 282 9.68 -0.83 6.46
N THR A 283 8.62 -1.65 6.35
CA THR A 283 8.75 -3.10 6.16
C THR A 283 9.56 -3.45 4.92
N ALA A 284 9.49 -2.63 3.85
CA ALA A 284 10.30 -2.81 2.66
C ALA A 284 11.81 -2.70 2.94
N LEU A 285 12.22 -1.70 3.74
CA LEU A 285 13.62 -1.54 4.11
C LEU A 285 14.08 -2.67 5.05
N ALA A 286 13.27 -3.01 6.06
CA ALA A 286 13.58 -4.11 6.96
C ALA A 286 13.84 -5.42 6.19
N GLY A 287 13.00 -5.71 5.18
CA GLY A 287 13.20 -6.86 4.29
C GLY A 287 14.45 -6.72 3.42
N ALA A 288 14.67 -5.57 2.80
CA ALA A 288 15.79 -5.34 1.90
C ALA A 288 17.16 -5.49 2.57
N LEU A 289 17.27 -5.17 3.86
CA LEU A 289 18.49 -5.37 4.63
C LEU A 289 18.88 -6.84 4.81
N THR A 290 18.00 -7.78 4.46
CA THR A 290 18.26 -9.24 4.51
C THR A 290 18.33 -9.89 3.13
N VAL A 291 17.98 -9.16 2.06
CA VAL A 291 17.90 -9.69 0.70
C VAL A 291 19.28 -9.73 0.06
N GLN A 292 19.65 -10.89 -0.51
CA GLN A 292 20.77 -11.01 -1.41
C GLN A 292 20.34 -10.60 -2.83
N ALA A 293 21.06 -9.67 -3.42
CA ALA A 293 20.80 -9.15 -4.75
C ALA A 293 22.10 -9.01 -5.55
N SER A 294 22.02 -9.20 -6.86
CA SER A 294 23.17 -9.07 -7.77
C SER A 294 23.39 -7.63 -8.24
N GLY A 295 22.47 -6.75 -7.93
CA GLY A 295 22.47 -5.33 -8.32
C GLY A 295 21.67 -4.46 -7.36
N PRO A 296 21.33 -3.23 -7.75
CA PRO A 296 20.62 -2.28 -6.88
C PRO A 296 19.25 -2.78 -6.45
N VAL A 297 18.91 -2.52 -5.18
CA VAL A 297 17.62 -2.85 -4.56
C VAL A 297 16.83 -1.57 -4.32
N VAL A 298 15.57 -1.54 -4.71
CA VAL A 298 14.65 -0.43 -4.41
C VAL A 298 13.66 -0.84 -3.34
N CYS A 299 13.57 -0.05 -2.26
CA CYS A 299 12.54 -0.16 -1.24
C CYS A 299 11.43 0.86 -1.51
N VAL A 300 10.19 0.43 -1.61
CA VAL A 300 9.06 1.35 -1.74
C VAL A 300 8.58 1.76 -0.35
N ILE A 301 8.85 3.00 0.04
CA ILE A 301 8.39 3.58 1.31
C ILE A 301 6.96 4.08 1.13
N THR A 302 6.03 3.17 1.30
CA THR A 302 4.63 3.31 0.86
C THR A 302 3.82 4.36 1.60
N GLY A 303 4.23 4.74 2.83
CA GLY A 303 3.52 5.74 3.62
C GLY A 303 4.33 6.24 4.83
N GLY A 304 3.93 7.42 5.32
CA GLY A 304 4.52 8.10 6.47
C GLY A 304 3.52 8.48 7.57
N ASN A 305 2.27 8.04 7.49
CA ASN A 305 1.21 8.39 8.43
C ASN A 305 1.32 7.59 9.75
N ILE A 306 2.47 7.71 10.41
CA ILE A 306 2.76 7.05 11.69
C ILE A 306 2.11 7.82 12.86
N ASP A 307 1.63 7.08 13.85
CA ASP A 307 1.17 7.66 15.10
C ASP A 307 2.34 8.30 15.87
N LYS A 308 2.09 9.50 16.43
CA LYS A 308 3.11 10.25 17.17
C LYS A 308 3.72 9.44 18.33
N ALA A 309 2.87 8.72 19.08
CA ALA A 309 3.32 7.92 20.21
C ALA A 309 4.21 6.75 19.75
N HIS A 310 3.85 6.11 18.64
CA HIS A 310 4.66 5.05 18.04
C HIS A 310 6.03 5.61 17.59
N MET A 311 6.06 6.75 16.89
CA MET A 311 7.32 7.37 16.46
C MET A 311 8.21 7.72 17.64
N MET A 312 7.64 8.30 18.71
CA MET A 312 8.40 8.62 19.92
C MET A 312 8.99 7.37 20.60
N ALA A 313 8.22 6.28 20.69
CA ALA A 313 8.70 5.03 21.27
C ALA A 313 9.86 4.43 20.45
N ILE A 314 9.74 4.44 19.12
CA ILE A 314 10.75 3.92 18.19
C ILE A 314 12.05 4.75 18.29
N LEU A 315 11.98 6.08 18.29
CA LEU A 315 13.14 6.95 18.39
C LEU A 315 13.87 6.84 19.74
N ARG A 316 13.18 6.36 20.79
CA ARG A 316 13.79 6.02 22.09
C ARG A 316 14.39 4.62 22.14
N GLY A 317 14.41 3.89 21.03
CA GLY A 317 14.95 2.53 20.94
C GLY A 317 13.95 1.42 21.27
N GLY A 318 12.67 1.74 21.49
CA GLY A 318 11.63 0.75 21.79
C GLY A 318 10.92 0.21 20.56
N VAL A 319 10.17 -0.88 20.75
CA VAL A 319 9.18 -1.39 19.80
C VAL A 319 7.80 -1.04 20.36
N PRO A 320 6.95 -0.29 19.63
CA PRO A 320 5.65 0.10 20.14
C PRO A 320 4.75 -1.13 20.41
N VAL A 321 4.00 -1.09 21.50
CA VAL A 321 2.97 -2.07 21.79
C VAL A 321 1.74 -1.79 20.91
N ALA A 322 1.03 -2.84 20.50
CA ALA A 322 -0.23 -2.69 19.80
C ALA A 322 -1.23 -1.90 20.67
N ALA A 323 -1.89 -0.93 20.08
CA ALA A 323 -2.95 -0.17 20.73
C ALA A 323 -4.26 -0.99 20.82
#